data_638887f4a9f92af7a09a95148c3414bc
#
_entry.id   638887f4a9f92af7a09a95148c3414bc
#
_cell.length_a   1.000
_cell.length_b   1.000
_cell.length_c   1.000
_cell.angle_alpha   90.00
_cell.angle_beta   90.00
_cell.angle_gamma   90.00
#
_symmetry.space_group_name_H-M   'P 1'
#
loop_
_entity.id
_entity.type
_entity.pdbx_description
1 polymer ?
#
loop_
_entity_poly.entity_id
_entity_poly.type
_entity_poly.pdbx_seq_one_letter_code
_entity_poly.pdbx_strand_id
1 'polypeptide(L)'
;MAPTIGILGATGKTGLSIVNALLAIPSDIPPSNIISLTRPSSVSNSANTKLSSQGVSIRAFTLDAPHATLVSSLSDIEIFISCVSGPEQLLQQIPLADAAKEAGVKRFLPSAWLPIIPPGGVHFFRDLKEQVYAHIKSISLPYTIVDVGWWYQFAYPRLPSGKVDYSLSFPAEEVFGTGEPLSALTDLQDVGRYVARIVFDERTVNNYVLCYNEMHSQLDAYALMERLSGEIIPRVHVSREELEADVAEALPVLMRGEVDHRAPEGLILAFQAVSRQYALSWGVRGDNTPEKAKELGYVTSKELWPEMEFAGFEGFLKDVIEGKGAAVYEQSDELMQVVEMMRQRKEAAKSGK
;
A
#
# COMPACT_ATOMS: atom_id res chain seq x y z
N MET A 1 -17.77 -22.27 -14.11
CA MET A 1 -18.24 -21.85 -12.78
C MET A 1 -17.50 -20.58 -12.41
N ALA A 2 -18.13 -19.68 -11.66
CA ALA A 2 -17.45 -18.49 -11.16
C ALA A 2 -16.29 -18.88 -10.24
N PRO A 3 -15.12 -18.26 -10.34
CA PRO A 3 -13.99 -18.58 -9.46
C PRO A 3 -14.27 -18.17 -8.01
N THR A 4 -13.75 -18.92 -7.06
CA THR A 4 -13.76 -18.55 -5.65
C THR A 4 -12.52 -17.73 -5.33
N ILE A 5 -12.72 -16.51 -4.85
CA ILE A 5 -11.64 -15.57 -4.51
C ILE A 5 -11.59 -15.42 -2.98
N GLY A 6 -10.51 -15.87 -2.37
CA GLY A 6 -10.24 -15.66 -0.94
C GLY A 6 -9.39 -14.41 -0.72
N ILE A 7 -9.85 -13.50 0.14
CA ILE A 7 -9.13 -12.25 0.44
C ILE A 7 -8.80 -12.19 1.93
N LEU A 8 -7.51 -12.28 2.25
CA LEU A 8 -7.01 -12.08 3.60
C LEU A 8 -6.80 -10.59 3.85
N GLY A 9 -7.47 -10.05 4.88
CA GLY A 9 -7.46 -8.62 5.16
C GLY A 9 -8.50 -7.82 4.34
N ALA A 10 -9.61 -8.43 3.95
CA ALA A 10 -10.69 -7.85 3.15
C ALA A 10 -11.30 -6.56 3.74
N THR A 11 -11.25 -6.37 5.06
CA THR A 11 -11.76 -5.17 5.74
C THR A 11 -10.72 -4.03 5.86
N GLY A 12 -9.46 -4.29 5.48
CA GLY A 12 -8.41 -3.27 5.39
C GLY A 12 -8.61 -2.34 4.20
N LYS A 13 -7.84 -1.26 4.12
CA LYS A 13 -8.01 -0.22 3.09
C LYS A 13 -7.89 -0.79 1.67
N THR A 14 -6.79 -1.49 1.37
CA THR A 14 -6.58 -2.16 0.07
C THR A 14 -7.60 -3.28 -0.15
N GLY A 15 -7.80 -4.15 0.86
CA GLY A 15 -8.73 -5.27 0.75
C GLY A 15 -10.17 -4.82 0.50
N LEU A 16 -10.62 -3.76 1.15
CA LEU A 16 -11.97 -3.21 0.96
C LEU A 16 -12.14 -2.61 -0.44
N SER A 17 -11.13 -1.90 -0.96
CA SER A 17 -11.12 -1.43 -2.35
C SER A 17 -11.30 -2.60 -3.33
N ILE A 18 -10.55 -3.70 -3.11
CA ILE A 18 -10.63 -4.91 -3.94
C ILE A 18 -12.02 -5.55 -3.85
N VAL A 19 -12.55 -5.75 -2.64
CA VAL A 19 -13.90 -6.33 -2.47
C VAL A 19 -14.95 -5.49 -3.16
N ASN A 20 -14.94 -4.17 -2.96
CA ASN A 20 -15.92 -3.27 -3.58
C ASN A 20 -15.87 -3.35 -5.11
N ALA A 21 -14.68 -3.38 -5.69
CA ALA A 21 -14.52 -3.48 -7.13
C ALA A 21 -14.96 -4.85 -7.68
N LEU A 22 -14.67 -5.94 -6.99
CA LEU A 22 -15.14 -7.28 -7.37
C LEU A 22 -16.66 -7.44 -7.27
N LEU A 23 -17.30 -6.78 -6.32
CA LEU A 23 -18.76 -6.73 -6.21
C LEU A 23 -19.43 -5.87 -7.30
N ALA A 24 -18.70 -4.85 -7.80
CA ALA A 24 -19.17 -3.92 -8.82
C ALA A 24 -18.80 -4.32 -10.26
N ILE A 25 -18.25 -5.53 -10.46
CA ILE A 25 -17.85 -6.02 -11.80
C ILE A 25 -19.07 -6.01 -12.74
N PRO A 26 -18.90 -5.48 -13.98
CA PRO A 26 -19.95 -5.55 -15.00
C PRO A 26 -20.41 -6.98 -15.28
N SER A 27 -21.68 -7.14 -15.69
CA SER A 27 -22.34 -8.42 -15.89
C SER A 27 -21.73 -9.33 -16.97
N ASP A 28 -20.80 -8.83 -17.78
CA ASP A 28 -20.02 -9.57 -18.77
C ASP A 28 -18.86 -10.38 -18.18
N ILE A 29 -18.49 -10.11 -16.92
CA ILE A 29 -17.51 -10.89 -16.17
C ILE A 29 -18.27 -11.81 -15.21
N PRO A 30 -17.95 -13.13 -15.15
CA PRO A 30 -18.63 -14.04 -14.24
C PRO A 30 -18.57 -13.56 -12.79
N PRO A 31 -19.69 -13.50 -12.07
CA PRO A 31 -19.66 -13.12 -10.66
C PRO A 31 -18.80 -14.12 -9.87
N SER A 32 -17.88 -13.61 -9.07
CA SER A 32 -17.02 -14.44 -8.23
C SER A 32 -17.65 -14.73 -6.88
N ASN A 33 -17.37 -15.91 -6.32
CA ASN A 33 -17.63 -16.16 -4.91
C ASN A 33 -16.52 -15.49 -4.10
N ILE A 34 -16.83 -14.44 -3.35
CA ILE A 34 -15.86 -13.71 -2.56
C ILE A 34 -15.89 -14.20 -1.12
N ILE A 35 -14.74 -14.57 -0.57
CA ILE A 35 -14.58 -15.00 0.82
C ILE A 35 -13.63 -14.03 1.53
N SER A 36 -14.12 -13.34 2.56
CA SER A 36 -13.31 -12.59 3.50
C SER A 36 -12.69 -13.54 4.52
N LEU A 37 -11.38 -13.70 4.47
CA LEU A 37 -10.61 -14.46 5.45
C LEU A 37 -10.20 -13.52 6.58
N THR A 38 -10.68 -13.78 7.79
CA THR A 38 -10.55 -12.86 8.91
C THR A 38 -10.26 -13.58 10.22
N ARG A 39 -9.57 -12.91 11.14
CA ARG A 39 -9.29 -13.48 12.46
C ARG A 39 -10.59 -13.91 13.15
N PRO A 40 -10.59 -15.02 13.92
CA PRO A 40 -11.79 -15.50 14.65
C PRO A 40 -12.48 -14.41 15.48
N SER A 41 -11.70 -13.55 16.16
CA SER A 41 -12.21 -12.41 16.94
C SER A 41 -12.89 -11.31 16.09
N SER A 42 -12.70 -11.31 14.78
CA SER A 42 -13.22 -10.29 13.88
C SER A 42 -14.38 -10.75 12.99
N VAL A 43 -14.77 -12.02 13.05
CA VAL A 43 -15.82 -12.61 12.19
C VAL A 43 -17.13 -11.82 12.28
N SER A 44 -17.52 -11.42 13.48
CA SER A 44 -18.78 -10.72 13.75
C SER A 44 -18.63 -9.20 13.95
N ASN A 45 -17.47 -8.61 13.61
CA ASN A 45 -17.34 -7.16 13.71
C ASN A 45 -18.21 -6.43 12.65
N SER A 46 -18.43 -5.14 12.85
CA SER A 46 -19.30 -4.33 11.97
C SER A 46 -18.86 -4.34 10.51
N ALA A 47 -17.54 -4.32 10.25
CA ALA A 47 -17.00 -4.33 8.89
C ALA A 47 -17.33 -5.65 8.16
N ASN A 48 -17.07 -6.81 8.78
CA ASN A 48 -17.40 -8.11 8.21
C ASN A 48 -18.92 -8.33 8.10
N THR A 49 -19.71 -7.83 9.07
CA THR A 49 -21.18 -7.87 8.99
C THR A 49 -21.67 -7.08 7.76
N LYS A 50 -21.08 -5.92 7.49
CA LYS A 50 -21.39 -5.13 6.29
C LYS A 50 -21.03 -5.90 5.01
N LEU A 51 -19.85 -6.51 4.93
CA LEU A 51 -19.44 -7.33 3.77
C LEU A 51 -20.39 -8.50 3.57
N SER A 52 -20.81 -9.19 4.64
CA SER A 52 -21.76 -10.29 4.59
C SER A 52 -23.10 -9.86 4.03
N SER A 53 -23.62 -8.68 4.40
CA SER A 53 -24.87 -8.14 3.85
C SER A 53 -24.78 -7.80 2.34
N GLN A 54 -23.58 -7.69 1.80
CA GLN A 54 -23.30 -7.47 0.37
C GLN A 54 -23.05 -8.78 -0.40
N GLY A 55 -23.20 -9.95 0.25
CA GLY A 55 -23.02 -11.26 -0.40
C GLY A 55 -21.61 -11.85 -0.27
N VAL A 56 -20.71 -11.24 0.51
CA VAL A 56 -19.38 -11.78 0.79
C VAL A 56 -19.47 -12.83 1.90
N SER A 57 -18.94 -14.02 1.68
CA SER A 57 -18.82 -15.05 2.70
C SER A 57 -17.73 -14.68 3.71
N ILE A 58 -18.01 -14.83 5.01
CA ILE A 58 -17.04 -14.54 6.06
C ILE A 58 -16.52 -15.86 6.64
N ARG A 59 -15.18 -16.05 6.60
CA ARG A 59 -14.53 -17.27 7.09
C ARG A 59 -13.48 -16.92 8.13
N ALA A 60 -13.56 -17.57 9.27
CA ALA A 60 -12.50 -17.51 10.28
C ALA A 60 -11.19 -18.07 9.70
N PHE A 61 -10.11 -17.34 9.87
CA PHE A 61 -8.79 -17.69 9.36
C PHE A 61 -7.71 -17.19 10.32
N THR A 62 -6.77 -18.05 10.66
CA THR A 62 -5.64 -17.73 11.53
C THR A 62 -4.36 -17.95 10.73
N LEU A 63 -3.58 -16.90 10.52
CA LEU A 63 -2.43 -16.90 9.60
C LEU A 63 -1.29 -17.81 10.10
N ASP A 64 -1.15 -17.98 11.41
CA ASP A 64 -0.19 -18.84 12.09
C ASP A 64 -0.76 -20.22 12.49
N ALA A 65 -1.89 -20.61 11.88
CA ALA A 65 -2.48 -21.93 12.12
C ALA A 65 -1.56 -23.06 11.62
N PRO A 66 -1.69 -24.30 12.15
CA PRO A 66 -0.98 -25.45 11.64
C PRO A 66 -1.19 -25.63 10.13
N HIS A 67 -0.16 -26.09 9.41
CA HIS A 67 -0.15 -26.23 7.97
C HIS A 67 -1.40 -26.95 7.40
N ALA A 68 -1.76 -28.10 7.98
CA ALA A 68 -2.95 -28.84 7.54
C ALA A 68 -4.26 -28.04 7.69
N THR A 69 -4.34 -27.16 8.69
CA THR A 69 -5.49 -26.25 8.87
C THR A 69 -5.51 -25.16 7.78
N LEU A 70 -4.35 -24.60 7.45
CA LEU A 70 -4.23 -23.65 6.35
C LEU A 70 -4.64 -24.30 5.02
N VAL A 71 -4.12 -25.48 4.69
CA VAL A 71 -4.49 -26.24 3.49
C VAL A 71 -6.00 -26.48 3.42
N SER A 72 -6.59 -26.99 4.50
CA SER A 72 -8.04 -27.23 4.56
C SER A 72 -8.85 -25.95 4.36
N SER A 73 -8.41 -24.83 4.96
CA SER A 73 -9.10 -23.54 4.84
C SER A 73 -9.02 -22.91 3.45
N LEU A 74 -8.09 -23.36 2.62
CA LEU A 74 -7.84 -22.83 1.26
C LEU A 74 -8.33 -23.77 0.15
N SER A 75 -8.82 -24.96 0.46
CA SER A 75 -9.08 -26.05 -0.51
C SER A 75 -10.15 -25.74 -1.55
N ASP A 76 -11.03 -24.77 -1.30
CA ASP A 76 -12.08 -24.31 -2.24
C ASP A 76 -11.75 -22.92 -2.85
N ILE A 77 -10.58 -22.37 -2.58
CA ILE A 77 -10.15 -21.06 -3.08
C ILE A 77 -9.30 -21.25 -4.35
N GLU A 78 -9.74 -20.65 -5.44
CA GLU A 78 -9.01 -20.68 -6.71
C GLU A 78 -8.01 -19.52 -6.81
N ILE A 79 -8.40 -18.34 -6.35
CA ILE A 79 -7.56 -17.12 -6.36
C ILE A 79 -7.43 -16.63 -4.93
N PHE A 80 -6.21 -16.52 -4.45
CA PHE A 80 -5.94 -16.03 -3.10
C PHE A 80 -5.26 -14.66 -3.16
N ILE A 81 -5.83 -13.68 -2.44
CA ILE A 81 -5.32 -12.31 -2.37
C ILE A 81 -4.95 -11.99 -0.93
N SER A 82 -3.70 -11.59 -0.69
CA SER A 82 -3.22 -11.18 0.62
C SER A 82 -3.12 -9.65 0.72
N CYS A 83 -3.76 -9.08 1.73
CA CYS A 83 -3.68 -7.66 2.08
C CYS A 83 -3.19 -7.48 3.54
N VAL A 84 -2.26 -8.33 3.96
CA VAL A 84 -1.65 -8.23 5.29
C VAL A 84 -0.62 -7.10 5.35
N SER A 85 -0.36 -6.59 6.55
CA SER A 85 0.62 -5.54 6.82
C SER A 85 1.45 -5.88 8.05
N GLY A 86 2.60 -5.23 8.19
CA GLY A 86 3.55 -5.48 9.27
C GLY A 86 4.58 -6.57 8.93
N PRO A 87 5.80 -6.46 9.50
CA PRO A 87 6.93 -7.34 9.13
C PRO A 87 6.64 -8.82 9.36
N GLU A 88 6.06 -9.16 10.51
CA GLU A 88 5.76 -10.54 10.88
C GLU A 88 4.74 -11.17 9.93
N GLN A 89 3.61 -10.50 9.69
CA GLN A 89 2.55 -10.99 8.81
C GLN A 89 3.02 -11.10 7.36
N LEU A 90 3.95 -10.24 6.93
CA LEU A 90 4.54 -10.35 5.60
C LEU A 90 5.32 -11.66 5.45
N LEU A 91 6.17 -12.03 6.41
CA LEU A 91 6.96 -13.26 6.35
C LEU A 91 6.10 -14.51 6.57
N GLN A 92 5.00 -14.43 7.32
CA GLN A 92 4.03 -15.51 7.47
C GLN A 92 3.36 -15.91 6.14
N GLN A 93 3.48 -15.10 5.09
CA GLN A 93 3.04 -15.49 3.76
C GLN A 93 3.92 -16.62 3.14
N ILE A 94 5.10 -16.90 3.67
CA ILE A 94 5.94 -18.01 3.21
C ILE A 94 5.26 -19.36 3.49
N PRO A 95 4.97 -19.75 4.74
CA PRO A 95 4.24 -20.99 5.01
C PRO A 95 2.80 -20.96 4.45
N LEU A 96 2.20 -19.79 4.31
CA LEU A 96 0.90 -19.65 3.67
C LEU A 96 0.95 -20.00 2.18
N ALA A 97 2.02 -19.64 1.47
CA ALA A 97 2.21 -20.00 0.06
C ALA A 97 2.38 -21.52 -0.13
N ASP A 98 3.08 -22.20 0.79
CA ASP A 98 3.19 -23.66 0.79
C ASP A 98 1.80 -24.33 0.94
N ALA A 99 1.01 -23.85 1.90
CA ALA A 99 -0.36 -24.33 2.10
C ALA A 99 -1.27 -24.04 0.90
N ALA A 100 -1.16 -22.86 0.30
CA ALA A 100 -1.91 -22.49 -0.90
C ALA A 100 -1.56 -23.38 -2.10
N LYS A 101 -0.28 -23.71 -2.27
CA LYS A 101 0.18 -24.65 -3.31
C LYS A 101 -0.40 -26.04 -3.11
N GLU A 102 -0.34 -26.57 -1.89
CA GLU A 102 -0.90 -27.90 -1.55
C GLU A 102 -2.43 -27.93 -1.69
N ALA A 103 -3.12 -26.84 -1.32
CA ALA A 103 -4.56 -26.70 -1.47
C ALA A 103 -5.03 -26.58 -2.92
N GLY A 104 -4.12 -26.39 -3.88
CA GLY A 104 -4.45 -26.28 -5.30
C GLY A 104 -4.91 -24.88 -5.73
N VAL A 105 -4.52 -23.84 -5.00
CA VAL A 105 -4.75 -22.44 -5.39
C VAL A 105 -4.13 -22.18 -6.75
N LYS A 106 -4.92 -21.65 -7.67
CA LYS A 106 -4.51 -21.44 -9.08
C LYS A 106 -3.78 -20.12 -9.29
N ARG A 107 -3.97 -19.15 -8.42
CA ARG A 107 -3.27 -17.85 -8.47
C ARG A 107 -3.15 -17.24 -7.09
N PHE A 108 -1.95 -16.86 -6.70
CA PHE A 108 -1.64 -16.20 -5.43
C PHE A 108 -1.20 -14.76 -5.68
N LEU A 109 -1.90 -13.80 -5.11
CA LEU A 109 -1.50 -12.40 -5.07
C LEU A 109 -0.95 -12.08 -3.67
N PRO A 110 0.37 -12.08 -3.48
CA PRO A 110 0.96 -11.72 -2.18
C PRO A 110 0.71 -10.26 -1.85
N SER A 111 0.84 -9.90 -0.58
CA SER A 111 0.75 -8.50 -0.16
C SER A 111 1.95 -7.70 -0.70
N ALA A 112 1.79 -7.13 -1.87
CA ALA A 112 2.72 -6.23 -2.53
C ALA A 112 2.31 -4.78 -2.24
N TRP A 113 1.46 -4.18 -3.02
CA TRP A 113 0.77 -2.89 -2.83
C TRP A 113 1.72 -1.72 -2.54
N LEU A 114 2.95 -1.74 -3.08
CA LEU A 114 3.98 -0.72 -2.89
C LEU A 114 4.06 0.23 -4.11
N PRO A 115 4.73 1.38 -3.99
CA PRO A 115 5.34 2.03 -5.14
C PRO A 115 6.46 1.15 -5.72
N ILE A 116 6.88 1.44 -6.96
CA ILE A 116 8.06 0.80 -7.54
C ILE A 116 9.29 1.18 -6.72
N ILE A 117 9.93 0.18 -6.15
CA ILE A 117 11.14 0.28 -5.35
C ILE A 117 12.09 -0.83 -5.79
N PRO A 118 13.32 -0.54 -6.21
CA PRO A 118 14.31 -1.58 -6.48
C PRO A 118 14.58 -2.43 -5.25
N PRO A 119 14.71 -3.76 -5.39
CA PRO A 119 15.10 -4.62 -4.27
C PRO A 119 16.58 -4.43 -3.91
N GLY A 120 16.97 -4.90 -2.73
CA GLY A 120 18.37 -4.93 -2.31
C GLY A 120 18.80 -3.74 -1.47
N GLY A 121 18.15 -3.49 -0.34
CA GLY A 121 18.56 -2.51 0.67
C GLY A 121 17.99 -1.11 0.48
N VAL A 122 17.14 -0.89 -0.52
CA VAL A 122 16.51 0.42 -0.74
C VAL A 122 15.41 0.68 0.27
N HIS A 123 14.63 -0.35 0.57
CA HIS A 123 13.49 -0.22 1.47
C HIS A 123 13.22 -1.51 2.26
N PHE A 124 13.12 -1.39 3.56
CA PHE A 124 12.96 -2.52 4.49
C PHE A 124 11.78 -3.44 4.13
N PHE A 125 10.58 -2.89 3.90
CA PHE A 125 9.43 -3.72 3.51
C PHE A 125 9.58 -4.34 2.13
N ARG A 126 10.24 -3.67 1.18
CA ARG A 126 10.50 -4.26 -0.13
C ARG A 126 11.35 -5.51 0.00
N ASP A 127 12.40 -5.47 0.80
CA ASP A 127 13.31 -6.60 0.98
C ASP A 127 12.64 -7.78 1.70
N LEU A 128 11.74 -7.52 2.66
CA LEU A 128 10.91 -8.58 3.26
C LEU A 128 9.98 -9.23 2.23
N LYS A 129 9.35 -8.42 1.38
CA LYS A 129 8.44 -8.92 0.34
C LYS A 129 9.17 -9.73 -0.72
N GLU A 130 10.40 -9.36 -1.07
CA GLU A 130 11.23 -10.14 -2.01
C GLU A 130 11.52 -11.55 -1.50
N GLN A 131 11.67 -11.77 -0.19
CA GLN A 131 11.80 -13.11 0.39
C GLN A 131 10.54 -13.96 0.09
N VAL A 132 9.36 -13.37 0.26
CA VAL A 132 8.08 -14.03 -0.06
C VAL A 132 7.97 -14.32 -1.56
N TYR A 133 8.33 -13.35 -2.41
CA TYR A 133 8.26 -13.50 -3.87
C TYR A 133 9.24 -14.59 -4.37
N ALA A 134 10.45 -14.61 -3.83
CA ALA A 134 11.43 -15.64 -4.14
C ALA A 134 10.92 -17.05 -3.75
N HIS A 135 10.29 -17.19 -2.57
CA HIS A 135 9.71 -18.43 -2.11
C HIS A 135 8.57 -18.91 -3.04
N ILE A 136 7.60 -18.04 -3.34
CA ILE A 136 6.47 -18.33 -4.23
C ILE A 136 6.97 -18.87 -5.59
N LYS A 137 7.99 -18.22 -6.15
CA LYS A 137 8.62 -18.66 -7.41
C LYS A 137 9.32 -20.00 -7.27
N SER A 138 10.06 -20.22 -6.17
CA SER A 138 10.81 -21.47 -5.94
C SER A 138 9.92 -22.69 -5.86
N ILE A 139 8.71 -22.55 -5.31
CA ILE A 139 7.71 -23.62 -5.24
C ILE A 139 6.81 -23.69 -6.49
N SER A 140 7.02 -22.84 -7.49
CA SER A 140 6.20 -22.77 -8.71
C SER A 140 4.70 -22.61 -8.41
N LEU A 141 4.33 -21.80 -7.43
CA LEU A 141 2.94 -21.40 -7.20
C LEU A 141 2.61 -20.27 -8.20
N PRO A 142 1.56 -20.40 -9.05
CA PRO A 142 1.20 -19.30 -9.95
C PRO A 142 0.86 -18.03 -9.18
N TYR A 143 1.41 -16.89 -9.62
CA TYR A 143 1.31 -15.63 -8.86
C TYR A 143 1.01 -14.44 -9.74
N THR A 144 0.64 -13.33 -9.10
CA THR A 144 0.72 -11.98 -9.66
C THR A 144 1.14 -11.01 -8.55
N ILE A 145 2.25 -10.31 -8.75
CA ILE A 145 2.75 -9.30 -7.83
C ILE A 145 2.26 -7.94 -8.33
N VAL A 146 1.50 -7.22 -7.51
CA VAL A 146 0.83 -5.97 -7.90
C VAL A 146 1.37 -4.82 -7.08
N ASP A 147 2.17 -3.96 -7.70
CA ASP A 147 2.57 -2.69 -7.14
C ASP A 147 1.68 -1.57 -7.72
N VAL A 148 1.32 -0.59 -6.87
CA VAL A 148 0.24 0.35 -7.16
C VAL A 148 0.66 1.82 -7.14
N GLY A 149 1.96 2.06 -7.22
CA GLY A 149 2.49 3.41 -7.11
C GLY A 149 2.25 4.04 -5.74
N TRP A 150 2.36 5.37 -5.66
CA TRP A 150 2.06 6.13 -4.45
C TRP A 150 0.57 6.51 -4.44
N TRP A 151 -0.11 6.43 -3.29
CA TRP A 151 -1.54 6.73 -3.24
C TRP A 151 -1.81 8.23 -3.29
N TYR A 152 -2.84 8.64 -4.03
CA TYR A 152 -3.34 10.03 -4.06
C TYR A 152 -3.51 10.61 -2.65
N GLN A 153 -4.02 9.78 -1.72
CA GLN A 153 -4.31 10.14 -0.34
C GLN A 153 -3.07 10.55 0.48
N PHE A 154 -1.86 10.26 -0.02
CA PHE A 154 -0.58 10.63 0.59
C PHE A 154 0.25 11.58 -0.27
N ALA A 155 -0.28 12.02 -1.42
CA ALA A 155 0.48 12.72 -2.44
C ALA A 155 0.28 14.24 -2.46
N TYR A 156 -0.46 14.83 -1.52
CA TYR A 156 -0.72 16.26 -1.49
C TYR A 156 -0.29 16.91 -0.17
N PRO A 157 0.13 18.21 -0.22
CA PRO A 157 0.58 18.92 0.96
C PRO A 157 -0.59 19.39 1.85
N ARG A 158 -0.26 19.64 3.13
CA ARG A 158 -1.13 20.33 4.06
C ARG A 158 -1.33 21.79 3.63
N LEU A 159 -2.56 22.31 3.73
CA LEU A 159 -2.84 23.73 3.53
C LEU A 159 -2.56 24.54 4.80
N PRO A 160 -2.04 25.78 4.71
CA PRO A 160 -1.83 26.66 5.88
C PRO A 160 -3.09 26.90 6.70
N SER A 161 -4.25 26.98 6.07
CA SER A 161 -5.56 27.14 6.74
C SER A 161 -5.98 25.92 7.57
N GLY A 162 -5.36 24.75 7.36
CA GLY A 162 -5.81 23.50 7.95
C GLY A 162 -7.07 22.89 7.32
N LYS A 163 -7.57 23.47 6.23
CA LYS A 163 -8.83 23.07 5.60
C LYS A 163 -8.89 21.60 5.21
N VAL A 164 -7.74 20.97 4.91
CA VAL A 164 -7.64 19.57 4.49
C VAL A 164 -7.14 18.62 5.58
N ASP A 165 -6.91 19.10 6.81
CA ASP A 165 -6.35 18.30 7.90
C ASP A 165 -7.18 17.05 8.21
N TYR A 166 -8.50 17.13 8.04
CA TYR A 166 -9.43 16.00 8.23
C TYR A 166 -9.16 14.79 7.32
N SER A 167 -8.48 14.99 6.20
CA SER A 167 -8.19 13.94 5.20
C SER A 167 -6.72 13.52 5.16
N LEU A 168 -5.84 14.18 5.91
CA LEU A 168 -4.44 13.81 6.02
C LEU A 168 -4.27 12.70 7.05
N SER A 169 -3.53 11.66 6.67
CA SER A 169 -3.13 10.59 7.62
C SER A 169 -1.80 10.90 8.28
N PHE A 170 -0.96 11.70 7.62
CA PHE A 170 0.38 12.09 8.08
C PHE A 170 0.61 13.56 7.74
N PRO A 171 1.47 14.28 8.50
CA PRO A 171 1.89 15.61 8.11
C PRO A 171 2.58 15.57 6.74
N ALA A 172 2.11 16.38 5.82
CA ALA A 172 2.64 16.47 4.48
C ALA A 172 3.15 17.91 4.24
N GLU A 173 4.24 18.28 4.93
CA GLU A 173 4.83 19.61 4.92
C GLU A 173 6.22 19.63 4.27
N GLU A 174 6.77 18.45 3.95
CA GLU A 174 8.14 18.30 3.45
C GLU A 174 8.17 18.04 1.94
N VAL A 175 9.13 18.69 1.27
CA VAL A 175 9.51 18.42 -0.12
C VAL A 175 10.85 17.67 -0.11
N PHE A 176 10.88 16.48 -0.70
CA PHE A 176 12.08 15.64 -0.67
C PHE A 176 13.01 15.96 -1.84
N GLY A 177 14.27 16.31 -1.52
CA GLY A 177 15.23 16.78 -2.49
C GLY A 177 14.74 18.03 -3.23
N THR A 178 14.69 17.98 -4.56
CA THR A 178 14.17 19.07 -5.40
C THR A 178 12.64 19.07 -5.49
N GLY A 179 11.99 17.94 -5.19
CA GLY A 179 10.55 17.75 -5.39
C GLY A 179 10.12 17.54 -6.85
N GLU A 180 11.07 17.51 -7.79
CA GLU A 180 10.82 17.38 -9.24
C GLU A 180 10.64 15.95 -9.76
N PRO A 181 11.23 14.90 -9.12
CA PRO A 181 11.06 13.54 -9.63
C PRO A 181 9.59 13.18 -9.79
N LEU A 182 9.24 12.67 -10.99
CA LEU A 182 7.90 12.17 -11.26
C LEU A 182 7.68 10.85 -10.53
N SER A 183 6.45 10.63 -10.09
CA SER A 183 6.03 9.43 -9.37
C SER A 183 4.70 8.93 -9.91
N ALA A 184 4.58 7.62 -10.11
CA ALA A 184 3.33 6.96 -10.46
C ALA A 184 2.35 7.04 -9.28
N LEU A 185 1.20 7.66 -9.50
CA LEU A 185 0.16 7.87 -8.48
C LEU A 185 -1.10 7.07 -8.81
N THR A 186 -1.78 6.59 -7.76
CA THR A 186 -3.01 5.81 -7.87
C THR A 186 -4.00 6.22 -6.78
N ASP A 187 -5.27 6.40 -7.14
CA ASP A 187 -6.32 6.46 -6.13
C ASP A 187 -6.47 5.10 -5.45
N LEU A 188 -6.50 5.08 -4.12
CA LEU A 188 -6.73 3.87 -3.33
C LEU A 188 -8.00 3.12 -3.76
N GLN A 189 -9.04 3.84 -4.19
CA GLN A 189 -10.28 3.22 -4.68
C GLN A 189 -10.08 2.50 -6.01
N ASP A 190 -9.17 2.96 -6.85
CA ASP A 190 -8.88 2.37 -8.15
C ASP A 190 -7.97 1.13 -8.05
N VAL A 191 -7.26 0.94 -6.94
CA VAL A 191 -6.51 -0.29 -6.68
C VAL A 191 -7.38 -1.53 -6.86
N GLY A 192 -8.60 -1.50 -6.32
CA GLY A 192 -9.57 -2.58 -6.49
C GLY A 192 -9.98 -2.79 -7.94
N ARG A 193 -10.18 -1.71 -8.71
CA ARG A 193 -10.57 -1.78 -10.13
C ARG A 193 -9.46 -2.44 -10.98
N TYR A 194 -8.20 -2.17 -10.69
CA TYR A 194 -7.08 -2.86 -11.31
C TYR A 194 -7.06 -4.35 -10.94
N VAL A 195 -7.18 -4.66 -9.65
CA VAL A 195 -7.16 -6.06 -9.19
C VAL A 195 -8.32 -6.85 -9.77
N ALA A 196 -9.50 -6.26 -9.90
CA ALA A 196 -10.66 -6.87 -10.54
C ALA A 196 -10.41 -7.23 -12.02
N ARG A 197 -9.54 -6.51 -12.73
CA ARG A 197 -9.07 -6.90 -14.08
C ARG A 197 -7.98 -7.97 -14.00
N ILE A 198 -7.00 -7.79 -13.13
CA ILE A 198 -5.84 -8.68 -12.97
C ILE A 198 -6.29 -10.13 -12.74
N VAL A 199 -7.24 -10.37 -11.86
CA VAL A 199 -7.64 -11.74 -11.46
C VAL A 199 -8.23 -12.56 -12.60
N PHE A 200 -8.69 -11.92 -13.67
CA PHE A 200 -9.26 -12.58 -14.86
C PHE A 200 -8.36 -12.48 -16.10
N ASP A 201 -7.23 -11.81 -16.04
CA ASP A 201 -6.34 -11.61 -17.19
C ASP A 201 -5.12 -12.55 -17.10
N GLU A 202 -5.06 -13.53 -18.01
CA GLU A 202 -3.98 -14.50 -18.08
C GLU A 202 -2.61 -13.88 -18.38
N ARG A 203 -2.59 -12.68 -19.00
CA ARG A 203 -1.34 -11.94 -19.28
C ARG A 203 -0.62 -11.50 -17.99
N THR A 204 -1.33 -11.51 -16.86
CA THR A 204 -0.78 -11.10 -15.55
C THR A 204 -0.28 -12.28 -14.72
N VAL A 205 -0.52 -13.53 -15.15
CA VAL A 205 -0.04 -14.72 -14.44
C VAL A 205 1.49 -14.82 -14.51
N ASN A 206 2.10 -15.07 -13.36
CA ASN A 206 3.57 -15.13 -13.18
C ASN A 206 4.29 -13.84 -13.57
N ASN A 207 3.60 -12.71 -13.47
CA ASN A 207 4.12 -11.38 -13.79
C ASN A 207 4.06 -10.43 -12.58
N TYR A 208 4.90 -9.43 -12.67
CA TYR A 208 4.83 -8.21 -11.88
C TYR A 208 4.02 -7.17 -12.65
N VAL A 209 3.09 -6.50 -11.99
CA VAL A 209 2.21 -5.49 -12.61
C VAL A 209 2.32 -4.18 -11.85
N LEU A 210 2.69 -3.10 -12.55
CA LEU A 210 2.54 -1.75 -12.04
C LEU A 210 1.17 -1.19 -12.45
N CYS A 211 0.33 -0.88 -11.47
CA CYS A 211 -0.93 -0.19 -11.67
C CYS A 211 -0.78 1.29 -11.25
N TYR A 212 -1.16 2.22 -12.12
CA TYR A 212 -1.12 3.64 -11.80
C TYR A 212 -2.09 4.44 -12.67
N ASN A 213 -2.60 5.53 -12.11
CA ASN A 213 -3.52 6.43 -12.83
C ASN A 213 -2.75 7.49 -13.59
N GLU A 214 -1.89 8.25 -12.92
CA GLU A 214 -1.19 9.42 -13.45
C GLU A 214 0.24 9.51 -12.92
N MET A 215 1.01 10.40 -13.53
CA MET A 215 2.37 10.73 -13.12
C MET A 215 2.41 12.19 -12.64
N HIS A 216 2.83 12.40 -11.40
CA HIS A 216 3.02 13.74 -10.83
C HIS A 216 4.28 13.80 -9.98
N SER A 217 4.91 14.97 -9.95
CA SER A 217 5.95 15.30 -8.97
C SER A 217 5.32 15.86 -7.68
N GLN A 218 6.12 15.98 -6.61
CA GLN A 218 5.66 16.72 -5.43
C GLN A 218 5.35 18.17 -5.77
N LEU A 219 6.18 18.83 -6.59
CA LEU A 219 5.94 20.21 -6.99
C LEU A 219 4.65 20.38 -7.79
N ASP A 220 4.27 19.40 -8.64
CA ASP A 220 2.97 19.40 -9.30
C ASP A 220 1.82 19.35 -8.31
N ALA A 221 1.92 18.50 -7.28
CA ALA A 221 0.91 18.40 -6.23
C ALA A 221 0.76 19.72 -5.45
N TYR A 222 1.87 20.36 -5.11
CA TYR A 222 1.87 21.69 -4.50
C TYR A 222 1.21 22.74 -5.39
N ALA A 223 1.60 22.82 -6.67
CA ALA A 223 1.04 23.76 -7.62
C ALA A 223 -0.46 23.56 -7.84
N LEU A 224 -0.91 22.31 -7.92
CA LEU A 224 -2.33 21.96 -8.01
C LEU A 224 -3.10 22.42 -6.76
N MET A 225 -2.58 22.13 -5.57
CA MET A 225 -3.21 22.52 -4.30
C MET A 225 -3.28 24.04 -4.15
N GLU A 226 -2.21 24.77 -4.47
CA GLU A 226 -2.21 26.24 -4.44
C GLU A 226 -3.23 26.84 -5.42
N ARG A 227 -3.28 26.31 -6.66
CA ARG A 227 -4.23 26.78 -7.66
C ARG A 227 -5.69 26.53 -7.26
N LEU A 228 -5.97 25.37 -6.65
CA LEU A 228 -7.32 24.99 -6.27
C LEU A 228 -7.80 25.64 -4.98
N SER A 229 -6.92 25.86 -4.01
CA SER A 229 -7.26 26.46 -2.71
C SER A 229 -7.15 27.98 -2.71
N GLY A 230 -6.32 28.57 -3.56
CA GLY A 230 -5.94 29.98 -3.51
C GLY A 230 -4.92 30.31 -2.41
N GLU A 231 -4.38 29.30 -1.71
CA GLU A 231 -3.40 29.49 -0.64
C GLU A 231 -1.97 29.31 -1.20
N ILE A 232 -1.00 29.99 -0.59
CA ILE A 232 0.43 29.79 -0.85
C ILE A 232 0.96 28.81 0.19
N ILE A 233 1.53 27.68 -0.27
CA ILE A 233 2.00 26.61 0.62
C ILE A 233 3.53 26.71 0.79
N PRO A 234 4.06 26.91 2.00
CA PRO A 234 5.49 26.92 2.26
C PRO A 234 6.15 25.59 1.80
N ARG A 235 7.34 25.67 1.20
CA ARG A 235 8.14 24.50 0.83
C ARG A 235 9.25 24.29 1.87
N VAL A 236 9.18 23.21 2.60
CA VAL A 236 10.23 22.78 3.51
C VAL A 236 11.02 21.66 2.86
N HIS A 237 12.13 22.00 2.23
CA HIS A 237 12.98 21.00 1.58
C HIS A 237 13.77 20.19 2.59
N VAL A 238 13.81 18.87 2.38
CA VAL A 238 14.65 17.92 3.12
C VAL A 238 15.63 17.32 2.14
N SER A 239 16.92 17.52 2.36
CA SER A 239 17.96 17.06 1.45
C SER A 239 18.12 15.54 1.46
N ARG A 240 18.79 15.01 0.44
CA ARG A 240 19.19 13.60 0.39
C ARG A 240 19.99 13.20 1.63
N GLU A 241 20.96 14.03 1.99
CA GLU A 241 21.88 13.79 3.10
C GLU A 241 21.15 13.72 4.44
N GLU A 242 20.16 14.59 4.66
CA GLU A 242 19.31 14.55 5.85
C GLU A 242 18.46 13.27 5.90
N LEU A 243 17.88 12.86 4.77
CA LEU A 243 17.08 11.63 4.69
C LEU A 243 17.95 10.39 4.93
N GLU A 244 19.17 10.35 4.36
CA GLU A 244 20.11 9.25 4.54
C GLU A 244 20.61 9.17 6.00
N ALA A 245 20.84 10.31 6.66
CA ALA A 245 21.18 10.38 8.06
C ALA A 245 20.05 9.86 8.96
N ASP A 246 18.81 10.28 8.71
CA ASP A 246 17.63 9.80 9.43
C ASP A 246 17.48 8.27 9.33
N VAL A 247 17.72 7.70 8.13
CA VAL A 247 17.68 6.24 7.92
C VAL A 247 18.83 5.54 8.65
N ALA A 248 20.04 6.09 8.56
CA ALA A 248 21.24 5.50 9.19
C ALA A 248 21.13 5.48 10.73
N GLU A 249 20.42 6.43 11.32
CA GLU A 249 20.14 6.46 12.76
C GLU A 249 19.09 5.40 13.15
N ALA A 250 17.95 5.39 12.46
CA ALA A 250 16.78 4.65 12.90
C ALA A 250 16.77 3.17 12.48
N LEU A 251 17.17 2.86 11.25
CA LEU A 251 17.03 1.51 10.67
C LEU A 251 17.85 0.43 11.41
N PRO A 252 19.12 0.65 11.80
CA PRO A 252 19.90 -0.37 12.52
C PRO A 252 19.30 -0.72 13.88
N VAL A 253 18.76 0.26 14.61
CA VAL A 253 18.12 0.03 15.92
C VAL A 253 16.85 -0.82 15.75
N LEU A 254 16.04 -0.50 14.73
CA LEU A 254 14.85 -1.27 14.38
C LEU A 254 15.19 -2.72 13.99
N MET A 255 16.22 -2.91 13.16
CA MET A 255 16.61 -4.24 12.67
C MET A 255 17.21 -5.14 13.75
N ARG A 256 17.89 -4.58 14.75
CA ARG A 256 18.45 -5.36 15.90
C ARG A 256 17.39 -5.77 16.92
N GLY A 257 16.17 -5.23 16.81
CA GLY A 257 15.10 -5.50 17.80
C GLY A 257 15.40 -4.94 19.19
N GLU A 258 16.24 -3.94 19.29
CA GLU A 258 16.66 -3.32 20.57
C GLU A 258 15.55 -2.50 21.21
N VAL A 259 14.54 -2.13 20.43
CA VAL A 259 13.39 -1.35 20.88
C VAL A 259 12.12 -2.10 20.52
N ASP A 260 11.20 -2.18 21.47
CA ASP A 260 9.86 -2.72 21.20
C ASP A 260 9.15 -1.79 20.18
N HIS A 261 8.96 -2.31 18.96
CA HIS A 261 8.27 -1.58 17.88
C HIS A 261 6.79 -1.26 18.17
N ARG A 262 6.25 -1.74 19.30
CA ARG A 262 4.91 -1.39 19.80
C ARG A 262 4.95 -0.27 20.84
N ALA A 263 6.12 0.01 21.40
CA ALA A 263 6.32 1.16 22.30
C ALA A 263 6.42 2.46 21.49
N PRO A 264 6.03 3.63 22.03
CA PRO A 264 6.08 4.90 21.33
C PRO A 264 7.43 5.21 20.69
N GLU A 265 8.54 4.97 21.39
CA GLU A 265 9.90 5.18 20.88
C GLU A 265 10.23 4.29 19.68
N GLY A 266 9.81 3.01 19.74
CA GLY A 266 10.00 2.07 18.64
C GLY A 266 9.12 2.39 17.43
N LEU A 267 7.89 2.87 17.65
CA LEU A 267 7.02 3.36 16.58
C LEU A 267 7.62 4.57 15.87
N ILE A 268 8.22 5.52 16.63
CA ILE A 268 8.90 6.69 16.06
C ILE A 268 10.04 6.25 15.15
N LEU A 269 10.92 5.38 15.64
CA LEU A 269 12.06 4.89 14.87
C LEU A 269 11.62 4.12 13.64
N ALA A 270 10.60 3.26 13.77
CA ALA A 270 10.05 2.52 12.65
C ALA A 270 9.44 3.45 11.59
N PHE A 271 8.67 4.44 12.03
CA PHE A 271 8.07 5.43 11.13
C PHE A 271 9.16 6.28 10.46
N GLN A 272 10.15 6.75 11.21
CA GLN A 272 11.30 7.50 10.69
C GLN A 272 12.04 6.68 9.62
N ALA A 273 12.49 5.47 9.94
CA ALA A 273 13.25 4.64 9.00
C ALA A 273 12.46 4.38 7.71
N VAL A 274 11.22 3.92 7.84
CA VAL A 274 10.39 3.51 6.71
C VAL A 274 9.95 4.70 5.85
N SER A 275 9.49 5.79 6.47
CA SER A 275 9.04 6.98 5.72
C SER A 275 10.20 7.65 4.97
N ARG A 276 11.41 7.70 5.58
CA ARG A 276 12.60 8.26 4.93
C ARG A 276 13.13 7.38 3.80
N GLN A 277 13.05 6.06 3.91
CA GLN A 277 13.35 5.17 2.80
C GLN A 277 12.38 5.36 1.62
N TYR A 278 11.08 5.54 1.89
CA TYR A 278 10.13 5.94 0.84
C TYR A 278 10.52 7.25 0.19
N ALA A 279 10.79 8.30 0.99
CA ALA A 279 11.19 9.62 0.50
C ALA A 279 12.45 9.57 -0.38
N LEU A 280 13.47 8.80 0.03
CA LEU A 280 14.68 8.56 -0.76
C LEU A 280 14.37 7.86 -2.08
N SER A 281 13.51 6.85 -2.09
CA SER A 281 13.21 6.07 -3.28
C SER A 281 12.39 6.88 -4.29
N TRP A 282 11.16 7.26 -3.95
CA TRP A 282 10.28 7.91 -4.93
C TRP A 282 10.53 9.41 -5.05
N GLY A 283 10.88 10.10 -3.94
CA GLY A 283 11.00 11.57 -3.92
C GLY A 283 12.36 12.09 -4.36
N VAL A 284 13.45 11.36 -4.10
CA VAL A 284 14.82 11.79 -4.43
C VAL A 284 15.40 11.03 -5.63
N ARG A 285 15.26 9.70 -5.64
CA ARG A 285 15.83 8.84 -6.69
C ARG A 285 14.93 8.74 -7.93
N GLY A 286 13.62 8.98 -7.77
CA GLY A 286 12.65 8.82 -8.84
C GLY A 286 12.45 7.37 -9.25
N ASP A 287 12.47 6.43 -8.29
CA ASP A 287 12.33 5.00 -8.60
C ASP A 287 10.91 4.62 -9.03
N ASN A 288 9.88 5.36 -8.56
CA ASN A 288 8.48 5.00 -8.76
C ASN A 288 7.93 5.47 -10.12
N THR A 289 8.47 4.91 -11.20
CA THR A 289 8.08 5.24 -12.58
C THR A 289 7.82 4.00 -13.42
N PRO A 290 7.03 4.11 -14.52
CA PRO A 290 6.84 3.03 -15.47
C PRO A 290 8.14 2.55 -16.12
N GLU A 291 9.09 3.47 -16.36
CA GLU A 291 10.41 3.15 -16.92
C GLU A 291 11.19 2.24 -15.98
N LYS A 292 11.27 2.61 -14.69
CA LYS A 292 11.91 1.79 -13.67
C LYS A 292 11.18 0.45 -13.46
N ALA A 293 9.87 0.43 -13.52
CA ALA A 293 9.09 -0.80 -13.48
C ALA A 293 9.47 -1.75 -14.63
N LYS A 294 9.59 -1.25 -15.85
CA LYS A 294 10.02 -2.04 -17.02
C LYS A 294 11.44 -2.58 -16.88
N GLU A 295 12.38 -1.78 -16.37
CA GLU A 295 13.74 -2.25 -16.07
C GLU A 295 13.74 -3.42 -15.07
N LEU A 296 12.78 -3.44 -14.14
CA LEU A 296 12.60 -4.49 -13.15
C LEU A 296 11.72 -5.66 -13.65
N GLY A 297 11.28 -5.65 -14.91
CA GLY A 297 10.51 -6.72 -15.53
C GLY A 297 8.99 -6.66 -15.29
N TYR A 298 8.46 -5.51 -14.92
CA TYR A 298 7.01 -5.30 -14.78
C TYR A 298 6.34 -5.05 -16.13
N VAL A 299 5.10 -5.51 -16.25
CA VAL A 299 4.13 -4.98 -17.20
C VAL A 299 3.33 -3.87 -16.54
N THR A 300 2.82 -2.91 -17.31
CA THR A 300 2.06 -1.79 -16.75
C THR A 300 0.57 -1.90 -17.06
N SER A 301 -0.26 -1.35 -16.17
CA SER A 301 -1.72 -1.28 -16.40
C SER A 301 -2.08 -0.52 -17.66
N LYS A 302 -1.29 0.49 -18.06
CA LYS A 302 -1.52 1.27 -19.28
C LYS A 302 -1.25 0.45 -20.57
N GLU A 303 -0.35 -0.54 -20.51
CA GLU A 303 -0.12 -1.48 -21.61
C GLU A 303 -1.17 -2.58 -21.66
N LEU A 304 -1.63 -3.05 -20.50
CA LEU A 304 -2.62 -4.11 -20.40
C LEU A 304 -4.03 -3.63 -20.74
N TRP A 305 -4.42 -2.46 -20.24
CA TRP A 305 -5.78 -1.91 -20.33
C TRP A 305 -5.74 -0.41 -20.61
N PRO A 306 -5.31 0.02 -21.81
CA PRO A 306 -5.19 1.45 -22.16
C PRO A 306 -6.54 2.18 -22.15
N GLU A 307 -7.64 1.43 -22.25
CA GLU A 307 -9.01 1.95 -22.25
C GLU A 307 -9.56 2.31 -20.87
N MET A 308 -8.86 1.89 -19.78
CA MET A 308 -9.35 2.19 -18.44
C MET A 308 -9.24 3.69 -18.11
N GLU A 309 -10.38 4.27 -17.80
CA GLU A 309 -10.48 5.67 -17.37
C GLU A 309 -10.67 5.77 -15.86
N PHE A 310 -10.05 6.78 -15.28
CA PHE A 310 -10.04 7.06 -13.84
C PHE A 310 -10.31 8.54 -13.58
N ALA A 311 -10.80 8.86 -12.39
CA ALA A 311 -10.78 10.23 -11.91
C ALA A 311 -9.33 10.69 -11.77
N GLY A 312 -9.01 11.84 -12.35
CA GLY A 312 -7.67 12.40 -12.28
C GLY A 312 -7.32 12.94 -10.89
N PHE A 313 -6.02 13.10 -10.64
CA PHE A 313 -5.51 13.61 -9.36
C PHE A 313 -6.07 14.99 -9.02
N GLU A 314 -6.21 15.88 -10.02
CA GLU A 314 -6.85 17.18 -9.81
C GLU A 314 -8.30 17.06 -9.34
N GLY A 315 -9.08 16.13 -9.90
CA GLY A 315 -10.46 15.86 -9.46
C GLY A 315 -10.52 15.39 -8.02
N PHE A 316 -9.63 14.47 -7.66
CA PHE A 316 -9.48 14.01 -6.27
C PHE A 316 -9.13 15.17 -5.32
N LEU A 317 -8.20 16.05 -5.68
CA LEU A 317 -7.83 17.20 -4.85
C LEU A 317 -8.98 18.20 -4.68
N LYS A 318 -9.82 18.42 -5.71
CA LYS A 318 -11.04 19.23 -5.60
C LYS A 318 -11.99 18.65 -4.55
N ASP A 319 -12.24 17.35 -4.60
CA ASP A 319 -13.09 16.67 -3.62
C ASP A 319 -12.52 16.78 -2.21
N VAL A 320 -11.20 16.67 -2.04
CA VAL A 320 -10.53 16.89 -0.75
C VAL A 320 -10.74 18.31 -0.24
N ILE A 321 -10.55 19.33 -1.07
CA ILE A 321 -10.74 20.75 -0.70
C ILE A 321 -12.22 21.04 -0.39
N GLU A 322 -13.15 20.37 -1.03
CA GLU A 322 -14.59 20.50 -0.80
C GLU A 322 -15.12 19.72 0.42
N GLY A 323 -14.24 19.03 1.16
CA GLY A 323 -14.65 18.30 2.36
C GLY A 323 -15.18 16.87 2.10
N LYS A 324 -14.98 16.34 0.91
CA LYS A 324 -15.42 14.99 0.49
C LYS A 324 -14.34 13.92 0.63
N GLY A 325 -13.11 14.30 0.98
CA GLY A 325 -12.02 13.38 1.22
C GLY A 325 -12.19 12.58 2.52
N ALA A 326 -11.30 11.63 2.73
CA ALA A 326 -11.19 10.90 4.00
C ALA A 326 -9.73 10.50 4.25
N ALA A 327 -9.30 10.55 5.50
CA ALA A 327 -8.00 10.02 5.89
C ALA A 327 -7.96 8.49 5.68
N VAL A 328 -6.84 7.99 5.17
CA VAL A 328 -6.64 6.53 5.04
C VAL A 328 -6.53 5.89 6.42
N TYR A 329 -5.74 6.49 7.28
CA TYR A 329 -5.61 6.08 8.67
C TYR A 329 -6.16 7.18 9.58
N GLU A 330 -6.94 6.78 10.57
CA GLU A 330 -7.37 7.71 11.61
C GLU A 330 -6.13 8.25 12.32
N GLN A 331 -6.11 9.56 12.55
CA GLN A 331 -5.06 10.18 13.33
C GLN A 331 -5.27 9.76 14.79
N SER A 332 -4.60 8.69 15.21
CA SER A 332 -4.60 8.33 16.62
C SER A 332 -3.76 9.32 17.42
N ASP A 333 -4.11 9.52 18.69
CA ASP A 333 -3.32 10.38 19.58
C ASP A 333 -1.86 9.92 19.66
N GLU A 334 -1.61 8.61 19.59
CA GLU A 334 -0.27 8.03 19.58
C GLU A 334 0.51 8.42 18.30
N LEU A 335 -0.13 8.36 17.13
CA LEU A 335 0.52 8.76 15.87
C LEU A 335 0.82 10.27 15.89
N MET A 336 -0.09 11.09 16.38
CA MET A 336 0.12 12.54 16.49
C MET A 336 1.23 12.88 17.48
N GLN A 337 1.35 12.15 18.58
CA GLN A 337 2.48 12.27 19.52
C GLN A 337 3.81 11.90 18.86
N VAL A 338 3.85 10.83 18.08
CA VAL A 338 5.03 10.41 17.30
C VAL A 338 5.49 11.53 16.36
N VAL A 339 4.56 12.10 15.62
CA VAL A 339 4.83 13.20 14.69
C VAL A 339 5.34 14.45 15.40
N GLU A 340 4.71 14.84 16.49
CA GLU A 340 5.13 16.02 17.27
C GLU A 340 6.52 15.81 17.90
N MET A 341 6.80 14.63 18.43
CA MET A 341 8.14 14.31 18.93
C MET A 341 9.22 14.35 17.83
N MET A 342 8.91 13.89 16.61
CA MET A 342 9.83 14.00 15.47
C MET A 342 10.09 15.48 15.12
N ARG A 343 9.07 16.32 15.15
CA ARG A 343 9.20 17.77 14.93
C ARG A 343 10.09 18.42 15.98
N GLN A 344 9.85 18.14 17.25
CA GLN A 344 10.64 18.68 18.37
C GLN A 344 12.11 18.26 18.32
N ARG A 345 12.40 16.99 17.95
CA ARG A 345 13.78 16.52 17.73
C ARG A 345 14.48 17.31 16.63
N LYS A 346 13.80 17.56 15.50
CA LYS A 346 14.37 18.36 14.39
C LYS A 346 14.63 19.82 14.80
N GLU A 347 13.72 20.43 15.53
CA GLU A 347 13.88 21.79 16.03
C GLU A 347 15.06 21.89 17.03
N ALA A 348 15.19 20.92 17.92
CA ALA A 348 16.30 20.83 18.85
C ALA A 348 17.64 20.65 18.13
N ALA A 349 17.72 19.80 17.13
CA ALA A 349 18.91 19.59 16.31
C ALA A 349 19.32 20.87 15.55
N LYS A 350 18.34 21.63 15.00
CA LYS A 350 18.60 22.91 14.32
C LYS A 350 19.04 24.04 15.27
N SER A 351 18.64 23.98 16.53
CA SER A 351 18.99 24.99 17.55
C SER A 351 20.34 24.76 18.23
N GLY A 352 21.07 23.68 17.88
CA GLY A 352 22.42 23.38 18.42
C GLY A 352 22.44 23.07 19.92
N LYS A 353 21.35 22.62 20.48
CA LYS A 353 21.20 22.23 21.89
C LYS A 353 21.13 20.73 22.03
#